data_15539b9b40c128fc1b9c45bbc06cef71
#
_entry.id   15539b9b40c128fc1b9c45bbc06cef71
#
_cell.length_a   1.000
_cell.length_b   1.000
_cell.length_c   1.000
_cell.angle_alpha   90.00
_cell.angle_beta   90.00
_cell.angle_gamma   90.00
#
_symmetry.space_group_name_H-M   'P 1'
#
loop_
_entity.id
_entity.type
_entity.pdbx_description
1 polymer ?
#
loop_
_entity_poly.entity_id
_entity_poly.type
_entity_poly.pdbx_seq_one_letter_code
_entity_poly.pdbx_strand_id
1 'polypeptide(L)'
;MRSQMPKDSTVMFDGTSFFTRMDDSLSAKGYNPKRSLNPQVRLLYVFGTPVHKPLFYRVLQGSVVDKTAFIDTFKAIGCTDCIVLADKGFYSKPNISVLQNSGLNIKFIFPLQSNTKLVPASFYENLDNSKFDGVFTFNKRTIFFKKFKVGNDGNFVYTYLDESRRCDDMTHFVEKAENNYDEEQFSPMDVTKQHRQGYFSFISNLDISPKEIYLKYKQRWDIEECFDYLKNAVSTNPMYAHNNEYLSGLAFLNHISLLYYFGLINALNQSEYHNDFTPSDLIKMTRNIEKVTYDDQTMVCQIPKKIQEVLTAIGVDVLRKI
;
A
#
# COMPACT_ATOMS: atom_id res chain seq x y z
N MET A 1 -12.33 -15.22 -11.01
CA MET A 1 -11.24 -15.62 -11.92
C MET A 1 -9.96 -15.75 -11.10
N ARG A 2 -9.49 -16.97 -10.83
CA ARG A 2 -8.16 -17.18 -10.26
C ARG A 2 -7.15 -17.08 -11.41
N SER A 3 -6.66 -15.90 -11.73
CA SER A 3 -5.52 -15.78 -12.62
C SER A 3 -4.32 -16.35 -11.86
N GLN A 4 -3.67 -17.38 -12.44
CA GLN A 4 -2.39 -17.84 -11.92
C GLN A 4 -1.42 -16.67 -11.93
N MET A 5 -0.98 -16.27 -10.75
CA MET A 5 0.04 -15.24 -10.62
C MET A 5 1.39 -15.83 -11.08
N PRO A 6 2.24 -15.03 -11.74
CA PRO A 6 3.60 -15.47 -12.04
C PRO A 6 4.31 -15.90 -10.76
N LYS A 7 5.21 -16.88 -10.84
CA LYS A 7 6.09 -17.25 -9.71
C LYS A 7 6.86 -16.03 -9.24
N ASP A 8 7.13 -15.96 -7.95
CA ASP A 8 7.83 -14.85 -7.29
C ASP A 8 7.13 -13.49 -7.37
N SER A 9 5.84 -13.48 -7.74
CA SER A 9 5.02 -12.26 -7.68
C SER A 9 4.96 -11.74 -6.26
N THR A 10 4.96 -10.42 -6.13
CA THR A 10 4.71 -9.76 -4.85
C THR A 10 3.23 -9.46 -4.71
N VAL A 11 2.67 -9.83 -3.57
CA VAL A 11 1.26 -9.61 -3.21
C VAL A 11 1.21 -8.70 -2.01
N MET A 12 0.61 -7.54 -2.17
CA MET A 12 0.53 -6.52 -1.14
C MET A 12 -0.86 -6.49 -0.51
N PHE A 13 -0.89 -6.49 0.82
CA PHE A 13 -2.10 -6.37 1.61
C PHE A 13 -2.11 -5.01 2.30
N ASP A 14 -3.18 -4.27 2.13
CA ASP A 14 -3.38 -3.05 2.90
C ASP A 14 -4.88 -2.79 3.10
N GLY A 15 -5.21 -2.08 4.18
CA GLY A 15 -6.57 -1.77 4.58
C GLY A 15 -6.81 -0.27 4.67
N THR A 16 -7.97 0.16 4.19
CA THR A 16 -8.41 1.54 4.35
C THR A 16 -9.81 1.60 4.94
N SER A 17 -10.10 2.68 5.66
CA SER A 17 -11.43 2.92 6.24
C SER A 17 -12.13 4.05 5.50
N PHE A 18 -13.43 3.89 5.32
CA PHE A 18 -14.33 4.90 4.76
C PHE A 18 -15.42 5.22 5.77
N PHE A 19 -15.65 6.49 6.02
CA PHE A 19 -16.78 6.91 6.84
C PHE A 19 -18.08 6.57 6.14
N THR A 20 -19.07 6.18 6.92
CA THR A 20 -20.43 5.90 6.42
C THR A 20 -21.47 6.43 7.40
N ARG A 21 -22.67 6.72 6.86
CA ARG A 21 -23.85 7.03 7.66
C ARG A 21 -24.84 5.86 7.70
N MET A 22 -24.43 4.72 7.16
CA MET A 22 -25.22 3.51 7.13
C MET A 22 -25.44 3.00 8.56
N ASP A 23 -26.66 2.55 8.85
CA ASP A 23 -27.03 1.87 10.09
C ASP A 23 -27.28 0.39 9.78
N ASP A 24 -26.20 -0.36 9.63
CA ASP A 24 -26.22 -1.78 9.28
C ASP A 24 -24.97 -2.49 9.85
N SER A 25 -24.94 -3.80 9.83
CA SER A 25 -23.96 -4.66 10.52
C SER A 25 -22.49 -4.42 10.14
N LEU A 26 -22.21 -3.93 8.92
CA LEU A 26 -20.85 -3.59 8.48
C LEU A 26 -20.40 -2.21 8.99
N SER A 27 -21.34 -1.34 9.36
CA SER A 27 -21.05 -0.02 9.92
C SER A 27 -20.71 -0.15 11.40
N ALA A 28 -19.48 0.22 11.78
CA ALA A 28 -19.06 0.18 13.18
C ALA A 28 -18.01 1.25 13.47
N LYS A 29 -17.95 1.70 14.74
CA LYS A 29 -16.86 2.51 15.23
C LYS A 29 -15.60 1.65 15.29
N GLY A 30 -14.50 2.18 14.80
CA GLY A 30 -13.22 1.47 14.78
C GLY A 30 -12.05 2.44 14.78
N TYR A 31 -10.85 1.88 14.91
CA TYR A 31 -9.64 2.68 14.82
C TYR A 31 -9.49 3.29 13.43
N ASN A 32 -9.22 4.58 13.40
CA ASN A 32 -8.81 5.29 12.19
C ASN A 32 -7.73 6.35 12.54
N PRO A 33 -6.86 6.72 11.59
CA PRO A 33 -5.77 7.68 11.83
C PRO A 33 -6.26 9.05 12.32
N LYS A 34 -7.46 9.47 11.91
CA LYS A 34 -8.07 10.75 12.31
C LYS A 34 -8.71 10.70 13.71
N ARG A 35 -8.70 9.55 14.39
CA ARG A 35 -9.35 9.32 15.69
C ARG A 35 -10.82 9.77 15.74
N SER A 36 -11.50 9.73 14.61
CA SER A 36 -12.91 10.07 14.50
C SER A 36 -13.78 8.98 15.14
N LEU A 37 -14.81 9.37 15.84
CA LEU A 37 -15.83 8.48 16.42
C LEU A 37 -16.95 8.13 15.43
N ASN A 38 -16.85 8.59 14.17
CA ASN A 38 -17.85 8.29 13.16
C ASN A 38 -17.85 6.81 12.79
N PRO A 39 -19.02 6.23 12.54
CA PRO A 39 -19.12 4.90 11.97
C PRO A 39 -18.36 4.79 10.66
N GLN A 40 -17.72 3.66 10.43
CA GLN A 40 -16.91 3.40 9.26
C GLN A 40 -17.12 1.96 8.77
N VAL A 41 -16.77 1.74 7.53
CA VAL A 41 -16.54 0.42 6.93
C VAL A 41 -15.09 0.29 6.56
N ARG A 42 -14.58 -0.92 6.52
CA ARG A 42 -13.20 -1.17 6.15
C ARG A 42 -13.12 -1.93 4.84
N LEU A 43 -12.26 -1.46 3.94
CA LEU A 43 -11.89 -2.19 2.73
C LEU A 43 -10.48 -2.71 2.88
N LEU A 44 -10.31 -4.02 2.76
CA LEU A 44 -9.01 -4.68 2.65
C LEU A 44 -8.78 -4.99 1.18
N TYR A 45 -7.71 -4.43 0.62
CA TYR A 45 -7.29 -4.66 -0.75
C TYR A 45 -6.06 -5.54 -0.82
N VAL A 46 -5.99 -6.29 -1.91
CA VAL A 46 -4.81 -7.06 -2.31
C VAL A 46 -4.39 -6.62 -3.69
N PHE A 47 -3.16 -6.20 -3.80
CA PHE A 47 -2.55 -5.68 -5.01
C PHE A 47 -1.38 -6.57 -5.43
N GLY A 48 -1.16 -6.73 -6.72
CA GLY A 48 -0.12 -7.63 -7.25
C GLY A 48 0.88 -6.93 -8.16
N THR A 49 2.16 -7.24 -7.96
CA THR A 49 3.24 -6.88 -8.86
C THR A 49 3.90 -8.15 -9.44
N PRO A 50 4.47 -8.13 -10.63
CA PRO A 50 4.72 -7.00 -11.53
C PRO A 50 3.53 -6.56 -12.37
N VAL A 51 2.36 -7.17 -12.22
CA VAL A 51 1.17 -6.84 -13.05
C VAL A 51 0.54 -5.48 -12.68
N HIS A 52 1.00 -4.82 -11.61
CA HIS A 52 0.53 -3.52 -11.15
C HIS A 52 -0.98 -3.34 -11.24
N LYS A 53 -1.73 -4.20 -10.53
CA LYS A 53 -3.19 -4.15 -10.53
C LYS A 53 -3.79 -4.66 -9.22
N PRO A 54 -5.00 -4.17 -8.83
CA PRO A 54 -5.77 -4.76 -7.74
C PRO A 54 -6.20 -6.18 -8.13
N LEU A 55 -5.97 -7.14 -7.23
CA LEU A 55 -6.27 -8.55 -7.45
C LEU A 55 -7.55 -8.98 -6.75
N PHE A 56 -7.78 -8.42 -5.55
CA PHE A 56 -8.86 -8.85 -4.67
C PHE A 56 -9.19 -7.74 -3.67
N TYR A 57 -10.43 -7.72 -3.21
CA TYR A 57 -10.86 -6.86 -2.11
C TYR A 57 -11.85 -7.58 -1.19
N ARG A 58 -11.95 -7.12 0.05
CA ARG A 58 -12.99 -7.51 0.99
C ARG A 58 -13.58 -6.29 1.66
N VAL A 59 -14.91 -6.29 1.79
CA VAL A 59 -15.62 -5.34 2.66
C VAL A 59 -15.69 -5.97 4.04
N LEU A 60 -15.28 -5.24 5.06
CA LEU A 60 -15.21 -5.69 6.43
C LEU A 60 -15.94 -4.69 7.33
N GLN A 61 -16.44 -5.17 8.45
CA GLN A 61 -16.98 -4.31 9.50
C GLN A 61 -15.91 -3.32 9.98
N GLY A 62 -16.31 -2.08 10.23
CA GLY A 62 -15.39 -0.98 10.58
C GLY A 62 -14.56 -1.19 11.84
N SER A 63 -14.97 -2.11 12.73
CA SER A 63 -14.23 -2.48 13.94
C SER A 63 -13.20 -3.60 13.74
N VAL A 64 -13.22 -4.29 12.60
CA VAL A 64 -12.32 -5.43 12.34
C VAL A 64 -10.88 -4.95 12.22
N VAL A 65 -9.99 -5.63 12.92
CA VAL A 65 -8.55 -5.34 12.93
C VAL A 65 -7.86 -6.12 11.80
N ASP A 66 -6.85 -5.52 11.16
CA ASP A 66 -6.12 -6.11 10.03
C ASP A 66 -5.56 -7.50 10.32
N LYS A 67 -5.05 -7.71 11.53
CA LYS A 67 -4.48 -9.01 11.96
C LYS A 67 -5.46 -10.17 11.82
N THR A 68 -6.73 -9.95 12.16
CA THR A 68 -7.76 -11.01 12.11
C THR A 68 -8.27 -11.24 10.69
N ALA A 69 -8.40 -10.18 9.90
CA ALA A 69 -8.88 -10.26 8.53
C ALA A 69 -7.84 -10.88 7.56
N PHE A 70 -6.56 -10.81 7.91
CA PHE A 70 -5.45 -11.19 7.03
C PHE A 70 -5.52 -12.65 6.60
N ILE A 71 -5.60 -13.59 7.55
CA ILE A 71 -5.53 -15.03 7.27
C ILE A 71 -6.67 -15.49 6.36
N ASP A 72 -7.90 -15.05 6.65
CA ASP A 72 -9.05 -15.42 5.84
C ASP A 72 -8.97 -14.83 4.43
N THR A 73 -8.43 -13.62 4.32
CA THR A 73 -8.22 -12.97 3.01
C THR A 73 -7.12 -13.69 2.24
N PHE A 74 -6.01 -14.01 2.89
CA PHE A 74 -4.92 -14.77 2.29
C PHE A 74 -5.40 -16.15 1.76
N LYS A 75 -6.15 -16.90 2.56
CA LYS A 75 -6.75 -18.17 2.15
C LYS A 75 -7.73 -18.01 0.98
N ALA A 76 -8.53 -16.95 0.97
CA ALA A 76 -9.53 -16.70 -0.09
C ALA A 76 -8.87 -16.42 -1.44
N ILE A 77 -7.70 -15.76 -1.45
CA ILE A 77 -6.94 -15.47 -2.67
C ILE A 77 -6.31 -16.75 -3.24
N GLY A 78 -5.83 -17.65 -2.37
CA GLY A 78 -5.20 -18.91 -2.76
C GLY A 78 -3.87 -18.72 -3.48
N CYS A 79 -3.07 -17.72 -3.09
CA CYS A 79 -1.72 -17.51 -3.62
C CYS A 79 -0.77 -18.62 -3.24
N THR A 80 0.14 -18.98 -4.15
CA THR A 80 1.26 -19.89 -3.94
C THR A 80 2.53 -19.27 -4.53
N ASP A 81 3.69 -19.68 -4.06
CA ASP A 81 4.99 -19.25 -4.61
C ASP A 81 5.10 -17.73 -4.77
N CYS A 82 4.68 -16.98 -3.74
CA CYS A 82 4.65 -15.50 -3.80
C CYS A 82 5.34 -14.88 -2.58
N ILE A 83 5.62 -13.57 -2.71
CA ILE A 83 6.13 -12.73 -1.63
C ILE A 83 4.96 -11.89 -1.10
N VAL A 84 4.62 -12.03 0.16
CA VAL A 84 3.57 -11.25 0.82
C VAL A 84 4.16 -10.03 1.48
N LEU A 85 3.68 -8.86 1.08
CA LEU A 85 3.95 -7.58 1.75
C LEU A 85 2.68 -7.10 2.46
N ALA A 86 2.82 -6.56 3.65
CA ALA A 86 1.70 -5.94 4.35
C ALA A 86 2.21 -4.83 5.28
N ASP A 87 1.32 -3.98 5.80
CA ASP A 87 1.69 -2.98 6.79
C ASP A 87 1.92 -3.60 8.17
N LYS A 88 2.53 -2.84 9.08
CA LYS A 88 2.82 -3.25 10.48
C LYS A 88 1.57 -3.71 11.24
N GLY A 89 0.38 -3.24 10.84
CA GLY A 89 -0.90 -3.65 11.39
C GLY A 89 -1.22 -5.12 11.18
N PHE A 90 -0.65 -5.76 10.18
CA PHE A 90 -0.87 -7.17 9.85
C PHE A 90 0.09 -8.13 10.56
N TYR A 91 1.19 -7.61 11.11
CA TYR A 91 2.17 -8.44 11.80
C TYR A 91 1.60 -9.03 13.09
N SER A 92 1.64 -10.35 13.17
CA SER A 92 1.45 -11.11 14.40
C SER A 92 2.15 -12.46 14.29
N LYS A 93 2.56 -13.05 15.43
CA LYS A 93 3.16 -14.40 15.44
C LYS A 93 2.24 -15.46 14.79
N PRO A 94 0.92 -15.49 15.07
CA PRO A 94 0.01 -16.42 14.38
C PRO A 94 -0.01 -16.21 12.87
N ASN A 95 -0.04 -14.97 12.36
CA ASN A 95 -0.06 -14.70 10.92
C ASN A 95 1.22 -15.22 10.24
N ILE A 96 2.39 -14.97 10.84
CA ILE A 96 3.67 -15.50 10.35
C ILE A 96 3.66 -17.04 10.34
N SER A 97 3.22 -17.67 11.43
CA SER A 97 3.14 -19.13 11.52
C SER A 97 2.24 -19.73 10.44
N VAL A 98 1.10 -19.10 10.14
CA VAL A 98 0.22 -19.57 9.05
C VAL A 98 0.92 -19.47 7.69
N LEU A 99 1.62 -18.38 7.40
CA LEU A 99 2.34 -18.22 6.13
C LEU A 99 3.45 -19.28 5.98
N GLN A 100 4.22 -19.54 7.05
CA GLN A 100 5.33 -20.50 7.04
C GLN A 100 4.85 -21.95 6.94
N ASN A 101 3.75 -22.29 7.62
CA ASN A 101 3.22 -23.64 7.71
C ASN A 101 2.14 -23.97 6.66
N SER A 102 1.87 -23.05 5.73
CA SER A 102 0.84 -23.21 4.71
C SER A 102 1.13 -24.32 3.69
N GLY A 103 2.39 -24.73 3.54
CA GLY A 103 2.84 -25.63 2.46
C GLY A 103 2.85 -24.97 1.06
N LEU A 104 2.60 -23.67 0.98
CA LEU A 104 2.41 -22.93 -0.27
C LEU A 104 3.65 -22.15 -0.72
N ASN A 105 4.82 -22.39 -0.12
CA ASN A 105 6.09 -21.70 -0.39
C ASN A 105 5.97 -20.16 -0.34
N ILE A 106 5.38 -19.65 0.75
CA ILE A 106 5.14 -18.21 0.91
C ILE A 106 6.37 -17.54 1.54
N LYS A 107 6.84 -16.52 0.87
CA LYS A 107 7.81 -15.55 1.41
C LYS A 107 7.05 -14.33 1.92
N PHE A 108 7.65 -13.61 2.86
CA PHE A 108 6.98 -12.42 3.40
C PHE A 108 7.98 -11.34 3.82
N ILE A 109 7.51 -10.09 3.84
CA ILE A 109 8.21 -8.95 4.43
C ILE A 109 7.17 -8.13 5.19
N PHE A 110 7.31 -8.05 6.52
CA PHE A 110 6.42 -7.27 7.39
C PHE A 110 7.22 -6.25 8.18
N PRO A 111 6.79 -4.99 8.25
CA PRO A 111 7.40 -4.01 9.15
C PRO A 111 7.08 -4.35 10.59
N LEU A 112 8.05 -4.10 11.44
CA LEU A 112 7.93 -4.26 12.88
C LEU A 112 7.60 -2.92 13.56
N GLN A 113 7.00 -2.99 14.73
CA GLN A 113 6.81 -1.82 15.57
C GLN A 113 8.19 -1.32 16.08
N SER A 114 8.32 -0.01 16.29
CA SER A 114 9.56 0.61 16.76
C SER A 114 10.04 0.08 18.11
N ASN A 115 9.12 -0.41 18.95
CA ASN A 115 9.41 -1.00 20.26
C ASN A 115 9.61 -2.53 20.21
N THR A 116 9.87 -3.11 19.04
CA THR A 116 10.09 -4.56 18.89
C THR A 116 11.23 -5.05 19.80
N LYS A 117 11.03 -6.22 20.41
CA LYS A 117 12.05 -6.93 21.19
C LYS A 117 12.92 -7.86 20.33
N LEU A 118 12.66 -7.97 19.03
CA LEU A 118 13.42 -8.80 18.11
C LEU A 118 14.79 -8.20 17.76
N VAL A 119 14.99 -6.91 18.03
CA VAL A 119 16.28 -6.22 17.95
C VAL A 119 16.71 -5.87 19.37
N PRO A 120 17.94 -6.22 19.79
CA PRO A 120 18.44 -5.91 21.13
C PRO A 120 18.42 -4.40 21.41
N ALA A 121 18.05 -4.01 22.64
CA ALA A 121 18.04 -2.60 23.03
C ALA A 121 19.45 -1.95 22.92
N SER A 122 20.47 -2.69 23.28
CA SER A 122 21.88 -2.26 23.19
C SER A 122 22.32 -1.88 21.76
N PHE A 123 21.64 -2.42 20.73
CA PHE A 123 21.90 -2.02 19.35
C PHE A 123 21.50 -0.57 19.09
N TYR A 124 20.42 -0.09 19.67
CA TYR A 124 19.96 1.29 19.51
C TYR A 124 20.78 2.26 20.37
N GLU A 125 21.23 1.82 21.54
CA GLU A 125 21.99 2.62 22.50
C GLU A 125 23.44 2.88 22.02
N ASN A 126 24.00 1.96 21.24
CA ASN A 126 25.30 2.13 20.64
C ASN A 126 25.23 3.19 19.51
N LEU A 127 25.91 4.30 19.66
CA LEU A 127 25.95 5.39 18.66
C LEU A 127 27.03 5.19 17.58
N ASP A 128 27.89 4.18 17.73
CA ASP A 128 28.93 3.88 16.74
C ASP A 128 28.32 3.23 15.48
N ASN A 129 28.60 3.81 14.32
CA ASN A 129 28.16 3.30 13.03
C ASN A 129 28.85 1.98 12.62
N SER A 130 29.92 1.58 13.27
CA SER A 130 30.56 0.27 13.06
C SER A 130 29.67 -0.92 13.40
N LYS A 131 28.59 -0.70 14.13
CA LYS A 131 27.57 -1.71 14.44
C LYS A 131 26.77 -2.21 13.24
N PHE A 132 26.73 -1.44 12.13
CA PHE A 132 26.00 -1.80 10.92
C PHE A 132 26.79 -2.75 10.03
N ASP A 133 26.11 -3.59 9.26
CA ASP A 133 26.71 -4.49 8.28
C ASP A 133 27.08 -3.75 6.98
N GLY A 134 26.45 -2.58 6.74
CA GLY A 134 26.72 -1.78 5.56
C GLY A 134 25.78 -0.58 5.41
N VAL A 135 25.91 0.06 4.26
CA VAL A 135 25.17 1.28 3.90
C VAL A 135 24.86 1.30 2.40
N PHE A 136 23.74 1.92 2.03
CA PHE A 136 23.40 2.21 0.63
C PHE A 136 22.66 3.55 0.52
N THR A 137 22.55 4.07 -0.71
CA THR A 137 21.77 5.27 -0.98
C THR A 137 20.45 4.91 -1.69
N PHE A 138 19.37 5.59 -1.31
CA PHE A 138 18.06 5.51 -1.95
C PHE A 138 17.40 6.89 -2.00
N ASN A 139 17.07 7.39 -3.18
CA ASN A 139 16.50 8.73 -3.39
C ASN A 139 17.25 9.83 -2.64
N LYS A 140 18.58 9.87 -2.79
CA LYS A 140 19.50 10.82 -2.14
C LYS A 140 19.55 10.72 -0.60
N ARG A 141 18.98 9.67 -0.01
CA ARG A 141 19.03 9.39 1.43
C ARG A 141 20.05 8.31 1.71
N THR A 142 20.80 8.46 2.79
CA THR A 142 21.77 7.47 3.27
C THR A 142 21.08 6.51 4.24
N ILE A 143 21.12 5.22 3.93
CA ILE A 143 20.44 4.16 4.69
C ILE A 143 21.51 3.18 5.19
N PHE A 144 21.74 3.15 6.49
CA PHE A 144 22.54 2.10 7.15
C PHE A 144 21.67 0.88 7.42
N PHE A 145 22.25 -0.30 7.46
CA PHE A 145 21.50 -1.53 7.72
C PHE A 145 22.25 -2.54 8.57
N LYS A 146 21.48 -3.35 9.31
CA LYS A 146 21.92 -4.52 10.07
C LYS A 146 20.94 -5.67 9.87
N LYS A 147 21.47 -6.87 9.65
CA LYS A 147 20.68 -8.10 9.54
C LYS A 147 20.87 -8.96 10.79
N PHE A 148 19.76 -9.38 11.38
CA PHE A 148 19.74 -10.28 12.53
C PHE A 148 19.04 -11.59 12.15
N LYS A 149 19.61 -12.71 12.54
CA LYS A 149 18.90 -14.00 12.49
C LYS A 149 18.02 -14.13 13.75
N VAL A 150 16.77 -14.51 13.60
CA VAL A 150 15.80 -14.58 14.69
C VAL A 150 15.31 -16.01 14.88
N GLY A 151 15.55 -16.57 16.06
CA GLY A 151 15.13 -17.94 16.38
C GLY A 151 15.74 -18.98 15.45
N ASN A 152 15.11 -20.14 15.40
CA ASN A 152 15.51 -21.28 14.55
C ASN A 152 14.58 -21.46 13.34
N ASP A 153 13.59 -20.57 13.15
CA ASP A 153 12.51 -20.72 12.16
C ASP A 153 12.88 -20.15 10.78
N GLY A 154 14.17 -19.85 10.54
CA GLY A 154 14.65 -19.30 9.28
C GLY A 154 14.22 -17.86 9.04
N ASN A 155 13.84 -17.13 10.08
CA ASN A 155 13.46 -15.73 10.00
C ASN A 155 14.66 -14.80 10.22
N PHE A 156 14.63 -13.66 9.55
CA PHE A 156 15.60 -12.57 9.69
C PHE A 156 14.89 -11.28 10.04
N VAL A 157 15.55 -10.44 10.85
CA VAL A 157 15.16 -9.05 11.04
C VAL A 157 16.17 -8.16 10.36
N TYR A 158 15.68 -7.32 9.49
CA TYR A 158 16.43 -6.33 8.75
C TYR A 158 16.14 -4.96 9.36
N THR A 159 17.12 -4.39 10.03
CA THR A 159 17.00 -3.08 10.70
C THR A 159 17.76 -2.04 9.90
N TYR A 160 17.14 -0.88 9.71
CA TYR A 160 17.67 0.24 8.94
C TYR A 160 17.68 1.49 9.80
N LEU A 161 18.67 2.35 9.54
CA LEU A 161 18.72 3.73 10.01
C LEU A 161 18.72 4.63 8.79
N ASP A 162 17.74 5.50 8.70
CA ASP A 162 17.66 6.58 7.70
C ASP A 162 17.97 7.90 8.40
N GLU A 163 19.11 8.49 8.11
CA GLU A 163 19.58 9.71 8.77
C GLU A 163 18.66 10.92 8.49
N SER A 164 18.10 11.01 7.29
CA SER A 164 17.13 12.08 6.99
C SER A 164 15.87 11.94 7.84
N ARG A 165 15.32 10.72 7.90
CA ARG A 165 14.16 10.40 8.74
C ARG A 165 14.47 10.61 10.23
N ARG A 166 15.70 10.38 10.67
CA ARG A 166 16.11 10.63 12.06
C ARG A 166 15.93 12.09 12.43
N CYS A 167 16.33 13.00 11.55
CA CYS A 167 16.11 14.43 11.76
C CYS A 167 14.61 14.77 11.83
N ASP A 168 13.81 14.24 10.91
CA ASP A 168 12.35 14.46 10.87
C ASP A 168 11.68 13.94 12.16
N ASP A 169 12.01 12.70 12.58
CA ASP A 169 11.47 12.08 13.79
C ASP A 169 11.86 12.88 15.06
N MET A 170 13.09 13.45 15.10
CA MET A 170 13.55 14.30 16.18
C MET A 170 12.78 15.62 16.24
N THR A 171 12.63 16.29 15.10
CA THR A 171 11.86 17.54 15.01
C THR A 171 10.43 17.31 15.47
N HIS A 172 9.77 16.28 14.97
CA HIS A 172 8.40 15.94 15.36
C HIS A 172 8.27 15.61 16.87
N PHE A 173 9.29 14.96 17.44
CA PHE A 173 9.32 14.68 18.87
C PHE A 173 9.37 15.97 19.69
N VAL A 174 10.23 16.94 19.29
CA VAL A 174 10.35 18.24 19.95
C VAL A 174 9.04 19.02 19.84
N GLU A 175 8.49 19.18 18.64
CA GLU A 175 7.21 19.86 18.41
C GLU A 175 6.06 19.27 19.27
N LYS A 176 6.03 17.96 19.40
CA LYS A 176 5.03 17.28 20.23
C LYS A 176 5.25 17.52 21.70
N ALA A 177 6.50 17.61 22.14
CA ALA A 177 6.83 17.92 23.52
C ALA A 177 6.47 19.36 23.87
N GLU A 178 6.81 20.33 23.04
CA GLU A 178 6.45 21.74 23.19
C GLU A 178 4.92 21.94 23.30
N ASN A 179 4.14 21.16 22.55
CA ASN A 179 2.67 21.24 22.58
C ASN A 179 2.02 20.55 23.81
N ASN A 180 2.73 19.68 24.53
CA ASN A 180 2.14 18.86 25.60
C ASN A 180 2.75 19.07 27.00
N TYR A 181 3.88 19.76 27.10
CA TYR A 181 4.60 20.00 28.36
C TYR A 181 4.88 21.48 28.52
N ASP A 182 4.86 21.98 29.78
CA ASP A 182 5.38 23.29 30.11
C ASP A 182 6.89 23.34 29.85
N GLU A 183 7.39 24.48 29.40
CA GLU A 183 8.81 24.67 28.98
C GLU A 183 9.82 24.19 30.04
N GLU A 184 9.46 24.18 31.32
CA GLU A 184 10.33 23.72 32.42
C GLU A 184 10.45 22.19 32.54
N GLN A 185 9.61 21.40 31.86
CA GLN A 185 9.56 19.94 31.99
C GLN A 185 10.29 19.18 30.89
N PHE A 186 10.73 19.86 29.84
CA PHE A 186 11.37 19.23 28.66
C PHE A 186 12.83 19.67 28.53
N SER A 187 13.75 18.71 28.56
CA SER A 187 15.18 18.99 28.44
C SER A 187 15.80 18.42 27.17
N PRO A 188 16.90 18.99 26.66
CA PRO A 188 17.66 18.41 25.55
C PRO A 188 18.09 16.94 25.80
N MET A 189 18.20 16.56 27.09
CA MET A 189 18.55 15.20 27.49
C MET A 189 17.44 14.19 27.17
N ASP A 190 16.17 14.63 27.13
CA ASP A 190 15.04 13.77 26.78
C ASP A 190 15.02 13.46 25.28
N VAL A 191 15.49 14.38 24.45
CA VAL A 191 15.70 14.17 23.01
C VAL A 191 16.79 13.12 22.78
N THR A 192 17.92 13.25 23.49
CA THR A 192 19.06 12.34 23.32
C THR A 192 18.78 10.91 23.80
N LYS A 193 17.84 10.71 24.71
CA LYS A 193 17.39 9.38 25.18
C LYS A 193 16.53 8.64 24.15
N GLN A 194 16.10 9.32 23.08
CA GLN A 194 15.26 8.71 22.03
C GLN A 194 16.13 7.97 21.00
N HIS A 195 16.73 6.86 21.40
CA HIS A 195 17.70 6.11 20.57
C HIS A 195 17.10 5.38 19.36
N ARG A 196 15.79 5.46 19.13
CA ARG A 196 15.11 4.73 18.04
C ARG A 196 14.62 5.61 16.90
N GLN A 197 14.91 6.89 16.93
CA GLN A 197 14.56 7.82 15.86
C GLN A 197 15.32 7.48 14.57
N GLY A 198 14.62 7.55 13.44
CA GLY A 198 15.16 7.17 12.14
C GLY A 198 15.27 5.66 11.91
N TYR A 199 15.09 4.84 12.96
CA TYR A 199 15.15 3.39 12.83
C TYR A 199 13.80 2.80 12.41
N PHE A 200 13.87 1.80 11.54
CA PHE A 200 12.75 0.92 11.20
C PHE A 200 13.26 -0.47 10.85
N SER A 201 12.42 -1.46 11.03
CA SER A 201 12.82 -2.86 10.86
C SER A 201 11.75 -3.66 10.13
N PHE A 202 12.20 -4.63 9.35
CA PHE A 202 11.35 -5.64 8.72
C PHE A 202 11.69 -7.03 9.24
N ILE A 203 10.68 -7.88 9.38
CA ILE A 203 10.86 -9.32 9.54
C ILE A 203 10.55 -10.01 8.23
N SER A 204 11.37 -11.01 7.87
CA SER A 204 11.22 -11.76 6.63
C SER A 204 11.80 -13.17 6.78
N ASN A 205 11.30 -14.12 6.01
CA ASN A 205 11.91 -15.45 5.80
C ASN A 205 12.74 -15.51 4.50
N LEU A 206 12.94 -14.37 3.82
CA LEU A 206 13.87 -14.24 2.70
C LEU A 206 15.28 -14.01 3.23
N ASP A 207 16.23 -14.83 2.77
CA ASP A 207 17.66 -14.65 3.02
C ASP A 207 18.32 -13.97 1.81
N ILE A 208 18.05 -12.68 1.63
CA ILE A 208 18.59 -11.84 0.54
C ILE A 208 19.26 -10.60 1.11
N SER A 209 19.84 -9.77 0.23
CA SER A 209 20.50 -8.55 0.68
C SER A 209 19.53 -7.57 1.35
N PRO A 210 19.96 -6.85 2.39
CA PRO A 210 19.10 -5.85 3.04
C PRO A 210 18.61 -4.77 2.08
N LYS A 211 19.41 -4.38 1.09
CA LYS A 211 18.99 -3.43 0.06
C LYS A 211 17.80 -3.98 -0.76
N GLU A 212 17.83 -5.25 -1.14
CA GLU A 212 16.73 -5.87 -1.89
C GLU A 212 15.45 -5.97 -1.06
N ILE A 213 15.52 -6.32 0.24
CA ILE A 213 14.37 -6.29 1.16
C ILE A 213 13.77 -4.88 1.22
N TYR A 214 14.60 -3.86 1.35
CA TYR A 214 14.17 -2.48 1.37
C TYR A 214 13.45 -2.08 0.07
N LEU A 215 14.04 -2.38 -1.09
CA LEU A 215 13.46 -2.06 -2.40
C LEU A 215 12.14 -2.81 -2.65
N LYS A 216 12.08 -4.10 -2.29
CA LYS A 216 10.83 -4.86 -2.37
C LYS A 216 9.72 -4.24 -1.52
N TYR A 217 10.03 -3.85 -0.29
CA TYR A 217 9.03 -3.21 0.57
C TYR A 217 8.56 -1.85 0.02
N LYS A 218 9.41 -1.12 -0.67
CA LYS A 218 9.05 0.16 -1.31
C LYS A 218 8.01 0.01 -2.43
N GLN A 219 7.86 -1.16 -3.03
CA GLN A 219 6.80 -1.44 -4.01
C GLN A 219 5.38 -1.30 -3.41
N ARG A 220 5.25 -1.23 -2.07
CA ARG A 220 3.97 -1.00 -1.40
C ARG A 220 3.32 0.35 -1.76
N TRP A 221 4.05 1.29 -2.33
CA TRP A 221 3.49 2.56 -2.80
C TRP A 221 2.36 2.39 -3.80
N ASP A 222 2.39 1.33 -4.61
CA ASP A 222 1.36 1.05 -5.61
C ASP A 222 -0.04 0.86 -4.98
N ILE A 223 -0.11 0.24 -3.78
CA ILE A 223 -1.40 0.09 -3.08
C ILE A 223 -1.85 1.38 -2.39
N GLU A 224 -0.91 2.25 -1.99
CA GLU A 224 -1.24 3.58 -1.46
C GLU A 224 -1.86 4.45 -2.56
N GLU A 225 -1.37 4.37 -3.79
CA GLU A 225 -1.95 5.03 -4.96
C GLU A 225 -3.38 4.54 -5.24
N CYS A 226 -3.65 3.23 -5.07
CA CYS A 226 -5.01 2.70 -5.12
C CYS A 226 -5.96 3.44 -4.18
N PHE A 227 -5.55 3.62 -2.93
CA PHE A 227 -6.40 4.26 -1.93
C PHE A 227 -6.56 5.76 -2.16
N ASP A 228 -5.52 6.41 -2.65
CA ASP A 228 -5.59 7.81 -3.04
C ASP A 228 -6.59 8.02 -4.17
N TYR A 229 -6.52 7.19 -5.21
CA TYR A 229 -7.49 7.21 -6.31
C TYR A 229 -8.93 6.99 -5.83
N LEU A 230 -9.17 5.96 -4.99
CA LEU A 230 -10.51 5.69 -4.46
C LEU A 230 -11.05 6.84 -3.63
N LYS A 231 -10.24 7.46 -2.80
CA LYS A 231 -10.68 8.54 -1.89
C LYS A 231 -10.88 9.87 -2.60
N ASN A 232 -10.01 10.19 -3.53
CA ASN A 232 -9.92 11.52 -4.13
C ASN A 232 -10.55 11.57 -5.53
N ALA A 233 -10.21 10.64 -6.42
CA ALA A 233 -10.70 10.67 -7.80
C ALA A 233 -12.13 10.11 -7.93
N VAL A 234 -12.45 9.02 -7.20
CA VAL A 234 -13.79 8.43 -7.20
C VAL A 234 -14.69 9.04 -6.12
N SER A 235 -14.13 9.92 -5.26
CA SER A 235 -14.86 10.64 -4.19
C SER A 235 -15.69 9.72 -3.29
N THR A 236 -15.15 8.54 -2.96
CA THR A 236 -15.85 7.52 -2.17
C THR A 236 -15.77 7.74 -0.65
N ASN A 237 -15.25 8.87 -0.18
CA ASN A 237 -15.18 9.15 1.25
C ASN A 237 -15.88 10.49 1.59
N PRO A 238 -17.03 10.50 2.30
CA PRO A 238 -17.69 9.33 2.92
C PRO A 238 -18.37 8.40 1.91
N MET A 239 -18.45 7.11 2.27
CA MET A 239 -19.15 6.11 1.45
C MET A 239 -20.62 6.13 1.76
N TYR A 240 -21.42 6.66 0.82
CA TYR A 240 -22.86 6.75 0.95
C TYR A 240 -23.51 5.44 0.50
N ALA A 241 -23.92 4.63 1.47
CA ALA A 241 -24.66 3.40 1.25
C ALA A 241 -25.84 3.36 2.22
N HIS A 242 -26.93 2.72 1.82
CA HIS A 242 -28.13 2.58 2.64
C HIS A 242 -28.14 1.25 3.41
N ASN A 243 -27.54 0.21 2.85
CA ASN A 243 -27.44 -1.13 3.41
C ASN A 243 -26.19 -1.86 2.91
N ASN A 244 -25.96 -3.07 3.41
CA ASN A 244 -24.77 -3.88 3.07
C ASN A 244 -24.75 -4.32 1.60
N GLU A 245 -25.90 -4.57 0.98
CA GLU A 245 -26.00 -4.98 -0.43
C GLU A 245 -25.57 -3.83 -1.34
N TYR A 246 -26.07 -2.63 -1.09
CA TYR A 246 -25.67 -1.43 -1.82
C TYR A 246 -24.18 -1.12 -1.63
N LEU A 247 -23.69 -1.25 -0.38
CA LEU A 247 -22.27 -1.09 -0.08
C LEU A 247 -21.39 -2.08 -0.85
N SER A 248 -21.83 -3.34 -0.95
CA SER A 248 -21.11 -4.38 -1.70
C SER A 248 -21.10 -4.08 -3.19
N GLY A 249 -22.21 -3.61 -3.76
CA GLY A 249 -22.30 -3.16 -5.15
C GLY A 249 -21.36 -1.97 -5.43
N LEU A 250 -21.35 -0.97 -4.54
CA LEU A 250 -20.46 0.18 -4.66
C LEU A 250 -18.98 -0.22 -4.57
N ALA A 251 -18.63 -1.10 -3.64
CA ALA A 251 -17.27 -1.63 -3.52
C ALA A 251 -16.83 -2.41 -4.78
N PHE A 252 -17.77 -3.15 -5.40
CA PHE A 252 -17.52 -3.83 -6.67
C PHE A 252 -17.26 -2.84 -7.81
N LEU A 253 -18.10 -1.82 -7.96
CA LEU A 253 -17.90 -0.78 -8.98
C LEU A 253 -16.57 -0.05 -8.78
N ASN A 254 -16.20 0.26 -7.55
CA ASN A 254 -14.91 0.86 -7.21
C ASN A 254 -13.75 -0.06 -7.61
N HIS A 255 -13.87 -1.36 -7.40
CA HIS A 255 -12.85 -2.32 -7.81
C HIS A 255 -12.71 -2.38 -9.34
N ILE A 256 -13.81 -2.37 -10.08
CA ILE A 256 -13.79 -2.29 -11.54
C ILE A 256 -13.13 -0.98 -12.01
N SER A 257 -13.46 0.16 -11.39
CA SER A 257 -12.82 1.45 -11.70
C SER A 257 -11.30 1.39 -11.51
N LEU A 258 -10.83 0.75 -10.42
CA LEU A 258 -9.40 0.56 -10.18
C LEU A 258 -8.74 -0.33 -11.26
N LEU A 259 -9.40 -1.40 -11.69
CA LEU A 259 -8.87 -2.25 -12.76
C LEU A 259 -8.65 -1.46 -14.06
N TYR A 260 -9.61 -0.61 -14.43
CA TYR A 260 -9.46 0.28 -15.59
C TYR A 260 -8.36 1.32 -15.38
N TYR A 261 -8.32 1.97 -14.22
CA TYR A 261 -7.32 2.99 -13.88
C TYR A 261 -5.89 2.44 -13.98
N PHE A 262 -5.63 1.29 -13.34
CA PHE A 262 -4.31 0.63 -13.43
C PHE A 262 -4.03 0.03 -14.80
N GLY A 263 -5.06 -0.35 -15.55
CA GLY A 263 -4.94 -0.70 -16.96
C GLY A 263 -4.40 0.45 -17.80
N LEU A 264 -4.93 1.67 -17.58
CA LEU A 264 -4.45 2.88 -18.23
C LEU A 264 -3.03 3.27 -17.79
N ILE A 265 -2.71 3.16 -16.49
CA ILE A 265 -1.33 3.37 -16.00
C ILE A 265 -0.35 2.44 -16.73
N ASN A 266 -0.66 1.14 -16.77
CA ASN A 266 0.20 0.15 -17.42
C ASN A 266 0.37 0.43 -18.91
N ALA A 267 -0.70 0.81 -19.61
CA ALA A 267 -0.66 1.16 -21.01
C ALA A 267 0.17 2.43 -21.27
N LEU A 268 0.01 3.45 -20.44
CA LEU A 268 0.82 4.67 -20.49
C LEU A 268 2.30 4.36 -20.25
N ASN A 269 2.62 3.61 -19.20
CA ASN A 269 4.00 3.25 -18.85
C ASN A 269 4.72 2.46 -19.96
N GLN A 270 3.98 1.78 -20.84
CA GLN A 270 4.51 1.06 -22.00
C GLN A 270 4.59 1.93 -23.24
N SER A 271 4.06 3.15 -23.23
CA SER A 271 4.06 4.11 -24.33
C SER A 271 5.14 5.18 -24.19
N GLU A 272 5.42 5.88 -25.28
CA GLU A 272 6.29 7.07 -25.27
C GLU A 272 5.74 8.25 -24.45
N TYR A 273 4.44 8.20 -24.10
CA TYR A 273 3.72 9.27 -23.37
C TYR A 273 3.71 9.10 -21.84
N HIS A 274 4.50 8.19 -21.30
CA HIS A 274 4.50 7.84 -19.86
C HIS A 274 4.81 9.01 -18.90
N ASN A 275 5.51 10.05 -19.38
CA ASN A 275 5.82 11.25 -18.60
C ASN A 275 4.90 12.46 -18.93
N ASP A 276 4.09 12.37 -19.98
CA ASP A 276 3.32 13.50 -20.51
C ASP A 276 1.88 13.49 -20.01
N PHE A 277 1.33 12.31 -19.72
CA PHE A 277 -0.09 12.15 -19.39
C PHE A 277 -0.28 11.23 -18.18
N THR A 278 -1.26 11.60 -17.37
CA THR A 278 -1.83 10.73 -16.32
C THR A 278 -3.10 10.04 -16.84
N PRO A 279 -3.57 8.93 -16.20
CA PRO A 279 -4.87 8.36 -16.53
C PRO A 279 -6.03 9.35 -16.44
N SER A 280 -5.98 10.27 -15.49
CA SER A 280 -6.97 11.33 -15.35
C SER A 280 -6.98 12.29 -16.54
N ASP A 281 -5.82 12.59 -17.10
CA ASP A 281 -5.73 13.43 -18.29
C ASP A 281 -6.32 12.73 -19.51
N LEU A 282 -6.03 11.43 -19.68
CA LEU A 282 -6.63 10.62 -20.75
C LEU A 282 -8.16 10.60 -20.64
N ILE A 283 -8.71 10.36 -19.46
CA ILE A 283 -10.15 10.36 -19.23
C ILE A 283 -10.76 11.74 -19.58
N LYS A 284 -10.12 12.84 -19.20
CA LYS A 284 -10.58 14.19 -19.54
C LYS A 284 -10.52 14.44 -21.04
N MET A 285 -9.42 14.05 -21.71
CA MET A 285 -9.24 14.24 -23.14
C MET A 285 -10.25 13.46 -23.98
N THR A 286 -10.61 12.25 -23.54
CA THR A 286 -11.56 11.39 -24.23
C THR A 286 -13.02 11.74 -23.95
N ARG A 287 -13.30 12.53 -22.93
CA ARG A 287 -14.67 12.90 -22.52
C ARG A 287 -15.49 13.58 -23.63
N ASN A 288 -14.82 14.26 -24.54
CA ASN A 288 -15.45 15.01 -25.64
C ASN A 288 -15.47 14.20 -26.95
N ILE A 289 -15.06 12.93 -26.94
CA ILE A 289 -15.17 12.06 -28.11
C ILE A 289 -16.61 11.53 -28.13
N GLU A 290 -17.38 12.02 -29.07
CA GLU A 290 -18.78 11.65 -29.24
C GLU A 290 -18.97 10.72 -30.42
N LYS A 291 -19.90 9.79 -30.27
CA LYS A 291 -20.36 8.88 -31.31
C LYS A 291 -21.81 9.24 -31.64
N VAL A 292 -22.05 9.62 -32.87
CA VAL A 292 -23.38 10.00 -33.36
C VAL A 292 -23.90 8.94 -34.30
N THR A 293 -25.12 8.43 -34.06
CA THR A 293 -25.80 7.49 -34.96
C THR A 293 -26.97 8.20 -35.62
N TYR A 294 -26.96 8.19 -36.95
CA TYR A 294 -28.02 8.74 -37.79
C TYR A 294 -28.34 7.76 -38.92
N ASP A 295 -29.60 7.37 -39.10
CA ASP A 295 -30.08 6.40 -40.10
C ASP A 295 -29.20 5.13 -40.21
N ASP A 296 -28.99 4.45 -39.09
CA ASP A 296 -28.13 3.24 -38.95
C ASP A 296 -26.64 3.44 -39.30
N GLN A 297 -26.23 4.68 -39.60
CA GLN A 297 -24.81 5.01 -39.78
C GLN A 297 -24.27 5.63 -38.50
N THR A 298 -23.19 5.05 -37.99
CA THR A 298 -22.49 5.57 -36.83
C THR A 298 -21.22 6.30 -37.25
N MET A 299 -21.12 7.55 -36.85
CA MET A 299 -19.94 8.40 -37.08
C MET A 299 -19.34 8.81 -35.74
N VAL A 300 -18.02 8.90 -35.69
CA VAL A 300 -17.28 9.44 -34.55
C VAL A 300 -16.92 10.90 -34.88
N CYS A 301 -17.14 11.80 -33.93
CA CYS A 301 -16.75 13.20 -34.08
C CYS A 301 -15.23 13.33 -34.35
N GLN A 302 -14.82 14.42 -34.94
CA GLN A 302 -13.39 14.67 -35.23
C GLN A 302 -12.58 14.63 -33.92
N ILE A 303 -11.62 13.72 -33.85
CA ILE A 303 -10.71 13.56 -32.73
C ILE A 303 -9.46 14.40 -33.02
N PRO A 304 -9.02 15.31 -32.11
CA PRO A 304 -7.76 16.01 -32.27
C PRO A 304 -6.60 15.06 -32.48
N LYS A 305 -5.72 15.40 -33.43
CA LYS A 305 -4.61 14.51 -33.86
C LYS A 305 -3.77 13.99 -32.68
N LYS A 306 -3.41 14.88 -31.74
CA LYS A 306 -2.64 14.50 -30.54
C LYS A 306 -3.36 13.45 -29.68
N ILE A 307 -4.68 13.56 -29.52
CA ILE A 307 -5.47 12.59 -28.77
C ILE A 307 -5.47 11.24 -29.49
N GLN A 308 -5.64 11.24 -30.80
CA GLN A 308 -5.61 10.03 -31.62
C GLN A 308 -4.25 9.32 -31.53
N GLU A 309 -3.14 10.06 -31.60
CA GLU A 309 -1.78 9.53 -31.44
C GLU A 309 -1.60 8.86 -30.07
N VAL A 310 -1.99 9.53 -28.98
CA VAL A 310 -1.89 8.97 -27.63
C VAL A 310 -2.76 7.71 -27.48
N LEU A 311 -4.01 7.74 -27.95
CA LEU A 311 -4.91 6.58 -27.88
C LEU A 311 -4.38 5.40 -28.67
N THR A 312 -3.82 5.65 -29.85
CA THR A 312 -3.18 4.59 -30.67
C THR A 312 -1.97 3.99 -29.95
N ALA A 313 -1.12 4.84 -29.34
CA ALA A 313 0.07 4.40 -28.60
C ALA A 313 -0.26 3.51 -27.38
N ILE A 314 -1.41 3.74 -26.74
CA ILE A 314 -1.88 2.89 -25.62
C ILE A 314 -2.78 1.74 -26.07
N GLY A 315 -2.88 1.48 -27.39
CA GLY A 315 -3.64 0.36 -27.97
C GLY A 315 -5.16 0.55 -27.99
N VAL A 316 -5.64 1.79 -27.88
CA VAL A 316 -7.08 2.12 -27.99
C VAL A 316 -7.42 2.56 -29.41
N ASP A 317 -8.16 1.74 -30.12
CA ASP A 317 -8.69 2.07 -31.45
C ASP A 317 -10.12 2.60 -31.35
N VAL A 318 -10.27 3.91 -31.41
CA VAL A 318 -11.58 4.60 -31.29
C VAL A 318 -12.43 4.44 -32.56
N LEU A 319 -11.80 4.14 -33.70
CA LEU A 319 -12.47 4.02 -35.00
C LEU A 319 -12.93 2.58 -35.30
N ARG A 320 -12.54 1.61 -34.46
CA ARG A 320 -12.94 0.22 -34.63
C ARG A 320 -14.47 0.08 -34.48
N LYS A 321 -15.12 -0.38 -35.54
CA LYS A 321 -16.54 -0.77 -35.48
C LYS A 321 -16.69 -1.89 -34.43
N ILE A 322 -17.55 -1.69 -33.46
CA ILE A 322 -17.96 -2.71 -32.48
C ILE A 322 -18.97 -3.61 -33.13
#